data_5b57cd20c3ac9c7c14d6392f11bb0199
#
_entry.id   5b57cd20c3ac9c7c14d6392f11bb0199
#
_cell.length_a   1.000
_cell.length_b   1.000
_cell.length_c   1.000
_cell.angle_alpha   90.00
_cell.angle_beta   90.00
_cell.angle_gamma   90.00
#
_symmetry.space_group_name_H-M   'P 1'
#
loop_
_entity.id
_entity.type
_entity.pdbx_description
1 polymer ?
#
loop_
_entity_poly.entity_id
_entity_poly.type
_entity_poly.pdbx_seq_one_letter_code
_entity_poly.pdbx_strand_id
1 'polypeptide(L)'
;DTSNASTWRVTDIRSGSIGSNPGWNMDVILVGDTLYFDAIDGSSGRELWAHDTSNASTWQVADICSGSSSGDPGVGGMEILVGDTIYFVADDGSSGYELWAHDTSNASTWQAADIRSGSAGSIPGVNMAILVGDTIYFDADDGSSGYELWAHDTSNASTWQVADIHSFSSSAPGTTMAILVGDTLYFSARDGSSGHELWAHDTSNTSTWQVAEIRSGSPSSNPGNSMEILVGDTIYFDADDGSTGIELWAHDTSNASTWQVADIRSSSMSGINGANPGQNMVILVGDTLYFDALLSSGIELWAHQPGEITSLSSGSGNGSGGGMTNVTGATSCVATPS
;
A
#
# COMPACT_ATOMS: atom_id res chain seq x y z
N ASP A 1 7.21 33.50 -7.54
CA ASP A 1 8.17 34.60 -7.80
C ASP A 1 9.57 34.12 -7.47
N THR A 2 10.38 33.80 -8.49
CA THR A 2 11.75 33.29 -8.34
C THR A 2 12.79 34.41 -8.18
N SER A 3 12.34 35.67 -8.12
CA SER A 3 13.23 36.85 -8.09
C SER A 3 13.91 37.08 -6.73
N ASN A 4 13.51 36.35 -5.68
CA ASN A 4 14.05 36.50 -4.33
C ASN A 4 14.12 35.16 -3.56
N ALA A 5 14.66 34.12 -4.21
CA ALA A 5 14.84 32.80 -3.59
C ALA A 5 15.81 32.90 -2.41
N SER A 6 15.35 32.57 -1.20
CA SER A 6 16.16 32.49 0.01
C SER A 6 15.98 31.14 0.68
N THR A 7 17.05 30.65 1.31
CA THR A 7 17.04 29.40 2.10
C THR A 7 17.55 29.73 3.48
N TRP A 8 16.84 29.31 4.50
CA TRP A 8 17.22 29.55 5.91
C TRP A 8 16.87 28.35 6.80
N ARG A 9 17.56 28.22 7.91
CA ARG A 9 17.21 27.26 8.96
C ARG A 9 16.00 27.81 9.74
N VAL A 10 14.92 27.05 9.79
CA VAL A 10 13.68 27.44 10.44
C VAL A 10 13.80 27.38 11.96
N THR A 11 14.38 26.29 12.50
CA THR A 11 14.50 26.03 13.93
C THR A 11 15.77 25.26 14.26
N ASP A 12 16.17 25.22 15.53
CA ASP A 12 17.29 24.45 16.08
C ASP A 12 16.74 23.57 17.20
N ILE A 13 16.07 22.48 16.84
CA ILE A 13 15.42 21.56 17.81
C ILE A 13 16.46 20.91 18.72
N ARG A 14 17.60 20.51 18.14
CA ARG A 14 18.72 19.92 18.88
C ARG A 14 19.97 20.78 18.72
N SER A 15 20.34 21.51 19.76
CA SER A 15 21.53 22.35 19.73
C SER A 15 22.83 21.52 19.73
N GLY A 16 23.80 21.95 18.95
CA GLY A 16 25.14 21.32 18.92
C GLY A 16 25.49 20.71 17.55
N SER A 17 26.37 19.71 17.53
CA SER A 17 26.90 19.10 16.30
C SER A 17 26.07 17.90 15.80
N ILE A 18 25.11 17.43 16.59
CA ILE A 18 24.23 16.30 16.25
C ILE A 18 22.88 16.87 15.85
N GLY A 19 22.37 16.51 14.67
CA GLY A 19 21.10 17.02 14.15
C GLY A 19 19.88 16.42 14.86
N SER A 20 18.73 17.09 14.71
CA SER A 20 17.42 16.61 15.18
C SER A 20 16.77 15.58 14.25
N ASN A 21 17.23 15.46 13.01
CA ASN A 21 16.71 14.55 11.99
C ASN A 21 15.17 14.56 11.90
N PRO A 22 14.54 15.71 11.60
CA PRO A 22 13.08 15.77 11.48
C PRO A 22 12.60 14.97 10.27
N GLY A 23 11.47 14.26 10.43
CA GLY A 23 10.89 13.43 9.38
C GLY A 23 11.73 12.18 9.05
N TRP A 24 12.37 11.57 10.03
CA TRP A 24 13.18 10.37 9.82
C TRP A 24 12.35 9.09 9.76
N ASN A 25 11.38 8.97 10.67
CA ASN A 25 10.48 7.81 10.76
C ASN A 25 9.10 8.12 10.21
N MET A 26 8.63 9.35 10.41
CA MET A 26 7.28 9.81 10.06
C MET A 26 7.34 10.78 8.89
N ASP A 27 6.55 10.56 7.86
CA ASP A 27 6.35 11.54 6.81
C ASP A 27 5.70 12.80 7.38
N VAL A 28 6.03 13.95 6.80
CA VAL A 28 5.53 15.23 7.30
C VAL A 28 4.05 15.39 6.93
N ILE A 29 3.19 15.54 7.94
CA ILE A 29 1.77 15.78 7.77
C ILE A 29 1.47 17.27 7.97
N LEU A 30 0.81 17.90 6.99
CA LEU A 30 0.36 19.28 7.07
C LEU A 30 -1.13 19.33 7.47
N VAL A 31 -1.43 19.99 8.62
CA VAL A 31 -2.79 20.28 9.06
C VAL A 31 -2.95 21.79 9.25
N GLY A 32 -3.74 22.44 8.40
CA GLY A 32 -3.81 23.90 8.36
C GLY A 32 -2.43 24.50 8.05
N ASP A 33 -1.91 25.33 8.96
CA ASP A 33 -0.58 25.96 8.85
C ASP A 33 0.48 25.19 9.66
N THR A 34 0.17 24.03 10.21
CA THR A 34 1.06 23.28 11.11
C THR A 34 1.58 22.01 10.46
N LEU A 35 2.91 21.84 10.44
CA LEU A 35 3.62 20.64 10.04
C LEU A 35 3.82 19.74 11.25
N TYR A 36 3.43 18.48 11.19
CA TYR A 36 3.67 17.44 12.20
C TYR A 36 4.72 16.46 11.66
N PHE A 37 5.70 16.11 12.51
CA PHE A 37 6.83 15.27 12.15
C PHE A 37 7.51 14.69 13.39
N ASP A 38 8.32 13.68 13.22
CA ASP A 38 9.19 13.16 14.29
C ASP A 38 10.52 13.92 14.36
N ALA A 39 11.08 14.11 15.54
CA ALA A 39 12.42 14.70 15.72
C ALA A 39 13.04 14.35 17.07
N ILE A 40 14.37 14.52 17.17
CA ILE A 40 15.17 14.33 18.39
C ILE A 40 15.65 15.68 18.92
N ASP A 41 15.35 16.01 20.17
CA ASP A 41 15.88 17.22 20.82
C ASP A 41 17.18 17.00 21.60
N GLY A 42 17.51 15.75 21.91
CA GLY A 42 18.69 15.33 22.68
C GLY A 42 18.43 15.10 24.16
N SER A 43 17.20 15.25 24.62
CA SER A 43 16.78 15.02 26.02
C SER A 43 15.64 14.00 26.13
N SER A 44 14.63 14.07 25.26
CA SER A 44 13.42 13.24 25.31
C SER A 44 13.42 12.07 24.32
N GLY A 45 14.52 11.85 23.60
CA GLY A 45 14.53 10.86 22.51
C GLY A 45 13.92 11.40 21.22
N ARG A 46 13.41 10.52 20.39
CA ARG A 46 12.65 10.84 19.17
C ARG A 46 11.17 10.83 19.48
N GLU A 47 10.56 11.99 19.33
CA GLU A 47 9.17 12.21 19.72
C GLU A 47 8.38 12.96 18.64
N LEU A 48 7.07 13.17 18.85
CA LEU A 48 6.22 13.93 17.95
C LEU A 48 6.42 15.44 18.14
N TRP A 49 6.72 16.14 17.05
CA TRP A 49 6.98 17.57 17.00
C TRP A 49 6.04 18.25 16.01
N ALA A 50 5.87 19.56 16.20
CA ALA A 50 5.12 20.40 15.29
C ALA A 50 5.84 21.73 15.01
N HIS A 51 5.59 22.27 13.80
CA HIS A 51 6.02 23.58 13.38
C HIS A 51 4.86 24.36 12.74
N ASP A 52 4.49 25.48 13.35
CA ASP A 52 3.49 26.39 12.81
C ASP A 52 4.17 27.38 11.84
N THR A 53 3.82 27.27 10.56
CA THR A 53 4.40 28.09 9.49
C THR A 53 3.91 29.52 9.51
N SER A 54 2.77 29.82 10.17
CA SER A 54 2.18 31.16 10.23
C SER A 54 2.91 32.08 11.21
N ASN A 55 3.50 31.50 12.29
CA ASN A 55 4.18 32.26 13.34
C ASN A 55 5.62 31.78 13.61
N ALA A 56 6.08 30.77 12.85
CA ALA A 56 7.40 30.16 12.96
C ALA A 56 7.73 29.55 14.34
N SER A 57 6.73 29.13 15.11
CA SER A 57 6.95 28.40 16.35
C SER A 57 7.15 26.91 16.11
N THR A 58 8.06 26.28 16.89
CA THR A 58 8.33 24.84 16.88
C THR A 58 8.28 24.31 18.28
N TRP A 59 7.58 23.18 18.51
CA TRP A 59 7.43 22.60 19.85
C TRP A 59 7.32 21.08 19.76
N GLN A 60 7.65 20.41 20.86
CA GLN A 60 7.36 19.01 21.07
C GLN A 60 5.86 18.87 21.38
N VAL A 61 5.16 18.06 20.58
CA VAL A 61 3.73 17.82 20.72
C VAL A 61 3.45 16.84 21.85
N ALA A 62 4.21 15.76 21.89
CA ALA A 62 4.10 14.72 22.92
C ALA A 62 5.47 14.12 23.22
N ASP A 63 5.70 13.78 24.51
CA ASP A 63 6.76 12.92 25.03
C ASP A 63 6.11 11.54 25.25
N ILE A 64 6.04 10.74 24.15
CA ILE A 64 5.30 9.47 24.13
C ILE A 64 6.03 8.43 24.99
N CYS A 65 7.36 8.32 24.79
CA CYS A 65 8.21 7.47 25.63
C CYS A 65 8.97 8.34 26.64
N SER A 66 8.45 8.46 27.85
CA SER A 66 8.95 9.38 28.83
C SER A 66 10.45 9.24 29.17
N GLY A 67 11.18 10.36 29.23
CA GLY A 67 12.59 10.41 29.55
C GLY A 67 13.49 10.50 28.34
N SER A 68 14.62 9.77 28.31
CA SER A 68 15.57 9.81 27.16
C SER A 68 15.37 8.72 26.13
N SER A 69 14.39 7.87 26.32
CA SER A 69 13.98 6.86 25.32
C SER A 69 13.14 7.50 24.22
N SER A 70 13.06 6.85 23.08
CA SER A 70 12.30 7.36 21.96
C SER A 70 10.92 6.72 21.90
N GLY A 71 9.88 7.50 21.60
CA GLY A 71 8.57 7.01 21.18
C GLY A 71 8.54 6.62 19.70
N ASP A 72 9.53 7.10 18.93
CA ASP A 72 9.74 6.77 17.50
C ASP A 72 8.44 6.83 16.67
N PRO A 73 7.68 7.93 16.68
CA PRO A 73 6.44 8.04 15.93
C PRO A 73 6.68 7.85 14.43
N GLY A 74 5.78 7.09 13.77
CA GLY A 74 5.84 6.75 12.36
C GLY A 74 6.74 5.55 12.00
N VAL A 75 7.42 4.95 12.96
CA VAL A 75 8.20 3.72 12.72
C VAL A 75 7.27 2.60 12.24
N GLY A 76 7.62 1.99 11.10
CA GLY A 76 6.82 0.92 10.51
C GLY A 76 5.86 1.38 9.42
N GLY A 77 5.73 2.70 9.20
CA GLY A 77 5.14 3.24 7.98
C GLY A 77 3.64 3.53 8.01
N MET A 78 2.97 3.47 9.17
CA MET A 78 1.59 3.95 9.26
C MET A 78 1.52 5.37 9.78
N GLU A 79 1.13 6.30 8.93
CA GLU A 79 0.65 7.63 9.28
C GLU A 79 -0.52 8.04 8.40
N ILE A 80 -1.68 8.29 9.00
CA ILE A 80 -2.91 8.68 8.30
C ILE A 80 -3.59 9.82 9.04
N LEU A 81 -3.97 10.87 8.30
CA LEU A 81 -4.81 11.95 8.80
C LEU A 81 -6.29 11.63 8.53
N VAL A 82 -7.11 11.60 9.59
CA VAL A 82 -8.56 11.45 9.50
C VAL A 82 -9.23 12.61 10.23
N GLY A 83 -9.86 13.51 9.47
CA GLY A 83 -10.36 14.75 10.04
C GLY A 83 -9.25 15.60 10.66
N ASP A 84 -9.32 15.86 11.96
CA ASP A 84 -8.30 16.59 12.73
C ASP A 84 -7.37 15.64 13.50
N THR A 85 -7.46 14.32 13.30
CA THR A 85 -6.67 13.33 14.05
C THR A 85 -5.65 12.63 13.16
N ILE A 86 -4.39 12.65 13.60
CA ILE A 86 -3.28 11.91 12.99
C ILE A 86 -3.17 10.56 13.70
N TYR A 87 -3.29 9.45 12.97
CA TYR A 87 -3.04 8.09 13.44
C TYR A 87 -1.66 7.65 12.98
N PHE A 88 -0.87 7.08 13.89
CA PHE A 88 0.52 6.70 13.62
C PHE A 88 0.97 5.57 14.57
N VAL A 89 2.10 4.95 14.25
CA VAL A 89 2.75 3.96 15.12
C VAL A 89 3.65 4.67 16.13
N ALA A 90 3.66 4.25 17.41
CA ALA A 90 4.64 4.71 18.39
C ALA A 90 4.78 3.72 19.57
N ASP A 91 5.87 3.84 20.34
CA ASP A 91 6.19 3.02 21.52
C ASP A 91 6.29 3.91 22.77
N ASP A 92 5.49 3.62 23.81
CA ASP A 92 5.57 4.32 25.10
C ASP A 92 6.64 3.76 26.05
N GLY A 93 7.40 2.74 25.60
CA GLY A 93 8.40 2.02 26.36
C GLY A 93 7.84 0.89 27.23
N SER A 94 6.52 0.63 27.17
CA SER A 94 5.86 -0.44 27.93
C SER A 94 5.01 -1.38 27.08
N SER A 95 4.30 -0.87 26.09
CA SER A 95 3.40 -1.64 25.22
C SER A 95 4.05 -2.06 23.88
N GLY A 96 5.27 -1.57 23.59
CA GLY A 96 5.89 -1.73 22.28
C GLY A 96 5.24 -0.82 21.23
N TYR A 97 5.56 -1.04 19.96
CA TYR A 97 5.01 -0.24 18.85
C TYR A 97 3.54 -0.59 18.61
N GLU A 98 2.64 0.32 18.95
CA GLU A 98 1.19 0.17 18.86
C GLU A 98 0.54 1.32 18.07
N LEU A 99 -0.79 1.28 17.90
CA LEU A 99 -1.55 2.34 17.25
C LEU A 99 -1.74 3.52 18.20
N TRP A 100 -1.26 4.69 17.80
CA TRP A 100 -1.40 5.97 18.50
C TRP A 100 -2.18 6.99 17.70
N ALA A 101 -2.70 7.98 18.38
CA ALA A 101 -3.43 9.08 17.76
C ALA A 101 -3.08 10.42 18.40
N HIS A 102 -3.07 11.48 17.58
CA HIS A 102 -2.95 12.86 18.00
C HIS A 102 -4.07 13.70 17.40
N ASP A 103 -4.94 14.24 18.24
CA ASP A 103 -5.99 15.19 17.82
C ASP A 103 -5.42 16.62 17.80
N THR A 104 -5.28 17.16 16.59
CA THR A 104 -4.69 18.48 16.35
C THR A 104 -5.58 19.62 16.82
N SER A 105 -6.89 19.39 16.98
CA SER A 105 -7.87 20.40 17.39
C SER A 105 -7.81 20.73 18.89
N ASN A 106 -7.41 19.75 19.71
CA ASN A 106 -7.33 19.89 21.17
C ASN A 106 -5.96 19.55 21.76
N ALA A 107 -4.99 19.19 20.91
CA ALA A 107 -3.62 18.80 21.23
C ALA A 107 -3.50 17.60 22.19
N SER A 108 -4.44 16.64 22.15
CA SER A 108 -4.35 15.40 22.91
C SER A 108 -3.65 14.31 22.12
N THR A 109 -2.79 13.53 22.79
CA THR A 109 -2.10 12.36 22.24
C THR A 109 -2.38 11.16 23.12
N TRP A 110 -2.75 10.00 22.51
CA TRP A 110 -3.09 8.79 23.27
C TRP A 110 -2.81 7.54 22.44
N GLN A 111 -2.65 6.42 23.13
CA GLN A 111 -2.63 5.11 22.49
C GLN A 111 -4.06 4.75 22.06
N ALA A 112 -4.29 4.66 20.74
CA ALA A 112 -5.62 4.37 20.18
C ALA A 112 -5.98 2.90 20.31
N ALA A 113 -4.98 1.99 20.21
CA ALA A 113 -5.17 0.57 20.44
C ALA A 113 -3.86 -0.07 20.96
N ASP A 114 -3.99 -1.02 21.90
CA ASP A 114 -2.98 -2.00 22.34
C ASP A 114 -3.39 -3.35 21.71
N ILE A 115 -2.91 -3.60 20.47
CA ILE A 115 -3.29 -4.79 19.69
C ILE A 115 -2.52 -6.01 20.20
N ARG A 116 -1.23 -5.81 20.52
CA ARG A 116 -0.37 -6.84 21.07
C ARG A 116 0.04 -6.51 22.49
N SER A 117 -0.65 -7.09 23.46
CA SER A 117 -0.37 -6.80 24.87
C SER A 117 1.07 -7.14 25.30
N GLY A 118 1.70 -6.25 26.07
CA GLY A 118 3.06 -6.37 26.56
C GLY A 118 4.08 -5.58 25.72
N SER A 119 5.38 -5.80 25.94
CA SER A 119 6.45 -4.99 25.35
C SER A 119 6.83 -5.33 23.92
N ALA A 120 6.14 -6.27 23.29
CA ALA A 120 6.41 -6.69 21.91
C ALA A 120 5.32 -6.12 20.98
N GLY A 121 5.48 -4.98 20.43
CA GLY A 121 4.45 -4.26 19.69
C GLY A 121 3.81 -5.00 18.50
N SER A 122 2.63 -4.54 18.10
CA SER A 122 1.88 -5.04 16.93
C SER A 122 2.36 -4.48 15.60
N ILE A 123 3.05 -3.33 15.64
CA ILE A 123 3.57 -2.56 14.50
C ILE A 123 2.51 -2.44 13.39
N PRO A 124 1.40 -1.73 13.62
CA PRO A 124 0.31 -1.64 12.65
C PRO A 124 0.71 -0.87 11.39
N GLY A 125 0.31 -1.39 10.21
CA GLY A 125 0.50 -0.73 8.93
C GLY A 125 1.90 -0.84 8.33
N VAL A 126 2.67 -1.88 8.68
CA VAL A 126 4.00 -2.14 8.09
C VAL A 126 3.93 -2.33 6.59
N ASN A 127 2.91 -3.04 6.13
CA ASN A 127 2.76 -3.38 4.71
C ASN A 127 1.62 -2.60 4.05
N MET A 128 0.53 -2.32 4.79
CA MET A 128 -0.60 -1.56 4.26
C MET A 128 -1.32 -0.76 5.33
N ALA A 129 -1.78 0.43 4.93
CA ALA A 129 -2.72 1.24 5.70
C ALA A 129 -3.62 2.04 4.73
N ILE A 130 -4.93 1.75 4.73
CA ILE A 130 -5.88 2.35 3.80
C ILE A 130 -7.11 2.83 4.56
N LEU A 131 -7.50 4.09 4.35
CA LEU A 131 -8.71 4.68 4.91
C LEU A 131 -9.92 4.44 3.98
N VAL A 132 -10.98 3.85 4.55
CA VAL A 132 -12.26 3.68 3.86
C VAL A 132 -13.38 4.24 4.74
N GLY A 133 -13.95 5.38 4.34
CA GLY A 133 -14.88 6.12 5.20
C GLY A 133 -14.19 6.56 6.50
N ASP A 134 -14.73 6.12 7.64
CA ASP A 134 -14.16 6.38 8.97
C ASP A 134 -13.30 5.21 9.50
N THR A 135 -13.02 4.20 8.68
CA THR A 135 -12.28 3.00 9.10
C THR A 135 -10.92 2.92 8.42
N ILE A 136 -9.87 2.78 9.21
CA ILE A 136 -8.50 2.50 8.73
C ILE A 136 -8.33 0.99 8.71
N TYR A 137 -7.99 0.42 7.53
CA TYR A 137 -7.62 -0.99 7.34
C TYR A 137 -6.10 -1.09 7.24
N PHE A 138 -5.50 -2.02 7.98
CA PHE A 138 -4.04 -2.16 8.08
C PHE A 138 -3.64 -3.59 8.45
N ASP A 139 -2.37 -3.91 8.28
CA ASP A 139 -1.82 -5.15 8.82
C ASP A 139 -1.27 -4.93 10.23
N ALA A 140 -1.43 -5.92 11.13
CA ALA A 140 -0.86 -5.90 12.48
C ALA A 140 -0.66 -7.32 13.03
N ASP A 141 0.31 -7.46 13.97
CA ASP A 141 0.62 -8.72 14.68
C ASP A 141 0.10 -8.66 16.12
N ASP A 142 -0.90 -9.47 16.46
CA ASP A 142 -1.43 -9.60 17.83
C ASP A 142 -0.59 -10.50 18.75
N GLY A 143 0.48 -11.10 18.21
CA GLY A 143 1.35 -12.03 18.92
C GLY A 143 0.86 -13.47 18.92
N SER A 144 -0.29 -13.77 18.30
CA SER A 144 -0.85 -15.13 18.22
C SER A 144 -1.00 -15.63 16.78
N SER A 145 -1.53 -14.79 15.87
CA SER A 145 -1.76 -15.12 14.47
C SER A 145 -0.69 -14.57 13.50
N GLY A 146 0.23 -13.73 14.00
CA GLY A 146 1.16 -12.99 13.17
C GLY A 146 0.48 -11.79 12.50
N TYR A 147 1.09 -11.24 11.44
CA TYR A 147 0.50 -10.11 10.70
C TYR A 147 -0.72 -10.56 9.91
N GLU A 148 -1.88 -10.06 10.31
CA GLU A 148 -3.17 -10.30 9.69
C GLU A 148 -3.88 -8.98 9.34
N LEU A 149 -5.03 -9.04 8.67
CA LEU A 149 -5.82 -7.85 8.34
C LEU A 149 -6.61 -7.37 9.56
N TRP A 150 -6.39 -6.11 9.93
CA TRP A 150 -7.02 -5.40 11.05
C TRP A 150 -7.74 -4.15 10.59
N ALA A 151 -8.61 -3.64 11.44
CA ALA A 151 -9.30 -2.38 11.22
C ALA A 151 -9.44 -1.58 12.50
N HIS A 152 -9.43 -0.24 12.37
CA HIS A 152 -9.74 0.71 13.41
C HIS A 152 -10.81 1.69 12.92
N ASP A 153 -11.97 1.70 13.57
CA ASP A 153 -13.05 2.65 13.31
C ASP A 153 -12.81 3.93 14.13
N THR A 154 -12.46 5.00 13.45
CA THR A 154 -12.11 6.29 14.06
C THR A 154 -13.31 7.00 14.68
N SER A 155 -14.54 6.64 14.28
CA SER A 155 -15.78 7.26 14.78
C SER A 155 -16.16 6.78 16.17
N ASN A 156 -15.78 5.55 16.54
CA ASN A 156 -16.11 4.95 17.84
C ASN A 156 -14.91 4.35 18.59
N ALA A 157 -13.70 4.51 18.03
CA ALA A 157 -12.43 4.02 18.56
C ALA A 157 -12.38 2.50 18.80
N SER A 158 -13.11 1.70 17.99
CA SER A 158 -13.01 0.24 18.06
C SER A 158 -11.93 -0.29 17.12
N THR A 159 -11.18 -1.31 17.60
CA THR A 159 -10.14 -1.99 16.82
C THR A 159 -10.42 -3.49 16.86
N TRP A 160 -10.34 -4.15 15.69
CA TRP A 160 -10.59 -5.59 15.57
C TRP A 160 -9.80 -6.23 14.44
N GLN A 161 -9.55 -7.52 14.57
CA GLN A 161 -9.04 -8.34 13.47
C GLN A 161 -10.17 -8.58 12.46
N VAL A 162 -9.95 -8.16 11.21
CA VAL A 162 -10.91 -8.30 10.13
C VAL A 162 -10.92 -9.73 9.60
N ALA A 163 -9.73 -10.29 9.41
CA ALA A 163 -9.57 -11.66 8.92
C ALA A 163 -8.27 -12.27 9.46
N ASP A 164 -8.35 -13.53 9.89
CA ASP A 164 -7.24 -14.44 10.14
C ASP A 164 -7.06 -15.30 8.88
N ILE A 165 -6.29 -14.76 7.91
CA ILE A 165 -6.11 -15.38 6.60
C ILE A 165 -5.19 -16.60 6.72
N HIS A 166 -4.18 -16.52 7.59
CA HIS A 166 -3.24 -17.61 7.84
C HIS A 166 -3.25 -18.04 9.31
N SER A 167 -4.13 -18.96 9.67
CA SER A 167 -4.47 -19.35 11.07
C SER A 167 -3.30 -19.81 11.95
N PHE A 168 -2.11 -20.00 11.44
CA PHE A 168 -0.94 -20.51 12.21
C PHE A 168 0.31 -19.64 12.05
N SER A 169 0.27 -18.59 11.24
CA SER A 169 1.42 -17.73 10.95
C SER A 169 0.90 -16.47 10.24
N SER A 170 1.78 -15.53 9.99
CA SER A 170 1.46 -14.29 9.29
C SER A 170 0.96 -14.52 7.86
N SER A 171 -0.17 -13.92 7.49
CA SER A 171 -0.61 -13.78 6.10
C SER A 171 0.09 -12.61 5.40
N ALA A 172 0.62 -11.65 6.18
CA ALA A 172 1.32 -10.46 5.73
C ALA A 172 0.57 -9.72 4.60
N PRO A 173 -0.67 -9.24 4.85
CA PRO A 173 -1.47 -8.58 3.83
C PRO A 173 -0.83 -7.26 3.40
N GLY A 174 -0.88 -6.99 2.09
CA GLY A 174 -0.34 -5.75 1.52
C GLY A 174 1.17 -5.72 1.27
N THR A 175 1.90 -6.83 1.50
CA THR A 175 3.38 -6.85 1.36
C THR A 175 3.88 -6.37 0.00
N THR A 176 3.14 -6.65 -1.07
CA THR A 176 3.53 -6.25 -2.43
C THR A 176 2.49 -5.39 -3.12
N MET A 177 1.23 -5.45 -2.69
CA MET A 177 0.10 -4.76 -3.32
C MET A 177 -0.97 -4.43 -2.28
N ALA A 178 -1.50 -3.19 -2.31
CA ALA A 178 -2.70 -2.82 -1.56
C ALA A 178 -3.42 -1.64 -2.23
N ILE A 179 -4.59 -1.87 -2.82
CA ILE A 179 -5.37 -0.87 -3.55
C ILE A 179 -6.86 -0.96 -3.21
N LEU A 180 -7.53 0.20 -3.09
CA LEU A 180 -8.98 0.31 -2.90
C LEU A 180 -9.67 0.54 -4.24
N VAL A 181 -10.67 -0.28 -4.56
CA VAL A 181 -11.54 -0.09 -5.72
C VAL A 181 -13.00 -0.18 -5.28
N GLY A 182 -13.71 0.95 -5.31
CA GLY A 182 -15.05 1.05 -4.71
C GLY A 182 -15.01 0.75 -3.21
N ASP A 183 -15.77 -0.24 -2.77
CA ASP A 183 -15.81 -0.69 -1.37
C ASP A 183 -14.92 -1.94 -1.14
N THR A 184 -14.06 -2.32 -2.10
CA THR A 184 -13.24 -3.52 -2.02
C THR A 184 -11.76 -3.19 -1.97
N LEU A 185 -11.09 -3.68 -0.93
CA LEU A 185 -9.63 -3.68 -0.81
C LEU A 185 -9.07 -4.89 -1.57
N TYR A 186 -8.17 -4.69 -2.50
CA TYR A 186 -7.38 -5.73 -3.16
C TYR A 186 -5.95 -5.66 -2.64
N PHE A 187 -5.39 -6.80 -2.25
CA PHE A 187 -4.07 -6.85 -1.63
C PHE A 187 -3.38 -8.21 -1.84
N SER A 188 -2.08 -8.24 -1.69
CA SER A 188 -1.34 -9.50 -1.64
C SER A 188 -1.43 -10.11 -0.24
N ALA A 189 -1.67 -11.42 -0.14
CA ALA A 189 -1.61 -12.16 1.12
C ALA A 189 -1.37 -13.65 0.87
N ARG A 190 -0.96 -14.40 1.91
CA ARG A 190 -0.79 -15.85 1.89
C ARG A 190 -1.64 -16.53 2.96
N ASP A 191 -2.20 -17.71 2.65
CA ASP A 191 -3.04 -18.49 3.57
C ASP A 191 -2.36 -19.71 4.21
N GLY A 192 -1.08 -19.93 3.85
CA GLY A 192 -0.30 -21.09 4.31
C GLY A 192 -0.40 -22.32 3.41
N SER A 193 -1.34 -22.36 2.47
CA SER A 193 -1.41 -23.39 1.41
C SER A 193 -0.87 -22.87 0.08
N SER A 194 -1.12 -21.62 -0.22
CA SER A 194 -0.55 -20.86 -1.34
C SER A 194 0.51 -19.86 -0.85
N GLY A 195 1.37 -19.39 -1.76
CA GLY A 195 2.23 -18.25 -1.53
C GLY A 195 1.45 -16.92 -1.44
N HIS A 196 2.15 -15.79 -1.57
CA HIS A 196 1.48 -14.49 -1.71
C HIS A 196 0.75 -14.44 -3.05
N GLU A 197 -0.58 -14.36 -2.97
CA GLU A 197 -1.50 -14.33 -4.09
C GLU A 197 -2.42 -13.10 -4.00
N LEU A 198 -3.29 -12.90 -4.98
CA LEU A 198 -4.26 -11.80 -4.98
C LEU A 198 -5.47 -12.14 -4.09
N TRP A 199 -5.69 -11.30 -3.08
CA TRP A 199 -6.80 -11.36 -2.13
C TRP A 199 -7.66 -10.11 -2.18
N ALA A 200 -8.88 -10.21 -1.64
CA ALA A 200 -9.77 -9.07 -1.51
C ALA A 200 -10.54 -9.11 -0.19
N HIS A 201 -10.90 -7.91 0.29
CA HIS A 201 -11.83 -7.69 1.39
C HIS A 201 -12.89 -6.67 0.98
N ASP A 202 -14.14 -7.07 1.00
CA ASP A 202 -15.29 -6.18 0.75
C ASP A 202 -15.72 -5.53 2.07
N THR A 203 -15.50 -4.23 2.19
CA THR A 203 -15.76 -3.45 3.41
C THR A 203 -17.27 -3.28 3.67
N SER A 204 -18.11 -3.43 2.64
CA SER A 204 -19.57 -3.29 2.75
C SER A 204 -20.27 -4.49 3.38
N ASN A 205 -19.72 -5.70 3.20
CA ASN A 205 -20.29 -6.96 3.72
C ASN A 205 -19.31 -7.76 4.58
N THR A 206 -18.08 -7.24 4.80
CA THR A 206 -17.04 -7.83 5.65
C THR A 206 -16.53 -9.20 5.21
N SER A 207 -16.66 -9.56 3.92
CA SER A 207 -16.12 -10.81 3.40
C SER A 207 -14.66 -10.65 2.92
N THR A 208 -13.84 -11.67 3.20
CA THR A 208 -12.45 -11.76 2.75
C THR A 208 -12.26 -13.07 1.97
N TRP A 209 -11.64 -13.00 0.78
CA TRP A 209 -11.44 -14.18 -0.07
C TRP A 209 -10.19 -14.04 -0.94
N GLN A 210 -9.66 -15.18 -1.37
CA GLN A 210 -8.63 -15.22 -2.39
C GLN A 210 -9.29 -14.97 -3.77
N VAL A 211 -8.84 -13.93 -4.46
CA VAL A 211 -9.35 -13.55 -5.78
C VAL A 211 -8.81 -14.47 -6.86
N ALA A 212 -7.50 -14.71 -6.82
CA ALA A 212 -6.82 -15.57 -7.77
C ALA A 212 -5.62 -16.26 -7.13
N GLU A 213 -5.45 -17.56 -7.39
CA GLU A 213 -4.20 -18.29 -7.22
C GLU A 213 -3.47 -18.24 -8.57
N ILE A 214 -2.62 -17.23 -8.75
CA ILE A 214 -1.86 -17.01 -9.99
C ILE A 214 -0.75 -18.04 -10.12
N ARG A 215 -0.10 -18.33 -9.01
CA ARG A 215 0.95 -19.35 -8.94
C ARG A 215 0.57 -20.49 -8.00
N SER A 216 0.28 -21.65 -8.56
CA SER A 216 -0.20 -22.78 -7.77
C SER A 216 0.82 -23.29 -6.75
N GLY A 217 0.33 -23.60 -5.53
CA GLY A 217 1.09 -24.15 -4.41
C GLY A 217 1.85 -23.11 -3.59
N SER A 218 2.85 -23.53 -2.83
CA SER A 218 3.54 -22.70 -1.85
C SER A 218 4.43 -21.56 -2.38
N PRO A 219 4.93 -21.55 -3.63
CA PRO A 219 5.62 -20.36 -4.16
C PRO A 219 4.65 -19.21 -4.41
N SER A 220 5.12 -17.99 -4.19
CA SER A 220 4.31 -16.77 -4.37
C SER A 220 4.26 -16.29 -5.81
N SER A 221 3.12 -15.75 -6.24
CA SER A 221 3.02 -14.92 -7.45
C SER A 221 3.48 -13.47 -7.21
N ASN A 222 3.44 -12.99 -5.96
CA ASN A 222 3.78 -11.63 -5.53
C ASN A 222 3.12 -10.55 -6.40
N PRO A 223 1.78 -10.49 -6.50
CA PRO A 223 1.11 -9.52 -7.34
C PRO A 223 1.41 -8.09 -6.89
N GLY A 224 1.72 -7.21 -7.86
CA GLY A 224 1.97 -5.80 -7.61
C GLY A 224 3.31 -5.46 -6.96
N ASN A 225 4.30 -6.37 -7.01
CA ASN A 225 5.61 -6.12 -6.39
C ASN A 225 6.36 -4.92 -7.00
N SER A 226 6.18 -4.66 -8.27
CA SER A 226 6.83 -3.58 -9.00
C SER A 226 5.83 -2.54 -9.51
N MET A 227 4.60 -2.95 -9.82
CA MET A 227 3.57 -2.05 -10.31
C MET A 227 2.17 -2.51 -9.90
N GLU A 228 1.35 -1.54 -9.51
CA GLU A 228 -0.09 -1.66 -9.41
C GLU A 228 -0.75 -0.37 -9.88
N ILE A 229 -1.78 -0.46 -10.71
CA ILE A 229 -2.50 0.71 -11.21
C ILE A 229 -3.92 0.35 -11.63
N LEU A 230 -4.88 1.19 -11.25
CA LEU A 230 -6.27 1.06 -11.66
C LEU A 230 -6.53 1.85 -12.93
N VAL A 231 -7.10 1.20 -13.95
CA VAL A 231 -7.57 1.83 -15.18
C VAL A 231 -9.02 1.40 -15.45
N GLY A 232 -9.96 2.31 -15.27
CA GLY A 232 -11.38 1.96 -15.27
C GLY A 232 -11.71 0.99 -14.14
N ASP A 233 -12.28 -0.17 -14.48
CA ASP A 233 -12.60 -1.24 -13.52
C ASP A 233 -11.51 -2.33 -13.48
N THR A 234 -10.35 -2.10 -14.09
CA THR A 234 -9.28 -3.10 -14.20
C THR A 234 -8.03 -2.68 -13.44
N ILE A 235 -7.57 -3.54 -12.54
CA ILE A 235 -6.28 -3.39 -11.85
C ILE A 235 -5.22 -4.10 -12.72
N TYR A 236 -4.19 -3.36 -13.13
CA TYR A 236 -3.01 -3.88 -13.81
C TYR A 236 -1.86 -3.99 -12.81
N PHE A 237 -1.16 -5.13 -12.81
CA PHE A 237 -0.08 -5.41 -11.87
C PHE A 237 0.93 -6.40 -12.47
N ASP A 238 2.11 -6.49 -11.88
CA ASP A 238 3.06 -7.55 -12.21
C ASP A 238 2.82 -8.78 -11.31
N ALA A 239 3.02 -9.98 -11.87
CA ALA A 239 2.95 -11.24 -11.12
C ALA A 239 3.70 -12.39 -11.80
N ASP A 240 4.14 -13.39 -11.01
CA ASP A 240 4.84 -14.59 -11.46
C ASP A 240 3.92 -15.83 -11.37
N ASP A 241 3.57 -16.44 -12.51
CA ASP A 241 2.78 -17.69 -12.55
C ASP A 241 3.62 -18.96 -12.36
N GLY A 242 4.94 -18.81 -12.23
CA GLY A 242 5.88 -19.93 -12.11
C GLY A 242 6.27 -20.58 -13.43
N SER A 243 5.72 -20.11 -14.56
CA SER A 243 6.01 -20.66 -15.90
C SER A 243 6.62 -19.63 -16.86
N THR A 244 6.07 -18.43 -16.91
CA THR A 244 6.54 -17.32 -17.76
C THR A 244 7.45 -16.34 -17.00
N GLY A 245 7.50 -16.43 -15.67
CA GLY A 245 8.16 -15.46 -14.80
C GLY A 245 7.27 -14.27 -14.51
N ILE A 246 7.87 -13.16 -14.05
CA ILE A 246 7.13 -11.95 -13.69
C ILE A 246 6.74 -11.20 -14.96
N GLU A 247 5.43 -11.16 -15.25
CA GLU A 247 4.83 -10.57 -16.45
C GLU A 247 3.69 -9.62 -16.08
N LEU A 248 3.09 -8.95 -17.09
CA LEU A 248 1.94 -8.06 -16.91
C LEU A 248 0.65 -8.86 -16.77
N TRP A 249 -0.06 -8.64 -15.67
CA TRP A 249 -1.35 -9.24 -15.31
C TRP A 249 -2.44 -8.19 -15.14
N ALA A 250 -3.69 -8.64 -15.18
CA ALA A 250 -4.84 -7.79 -14.93
C ALA A 250 -5.92 -8.55 -14.17
N HIS A 251 -6.67 -7.78 -13.34
CA HIS A 251 -7.90 -8.22 -12.68
C HIS A 251 -9.01 -7.22 -12.98
N ASP A 252 -10.07 -7.68 -13.64
CA ASP A 252 -11.29 -6.90 -13.89
C ASP A 252 -12.24 -7.06 -12.70
N THR A 253 -12.42 -5.98 -11.95
CA THR A 253 -13.24 -5.96 -10.73
C THR A 253 -14.74 -6.06 -11.01
N SER A 254 -15.17 -5.73 -12.25
CA SER A 254 -16.58 -5.76 -12.65
C SER A 254 -17.11 -7.17 -12.89
N ASN A 255 -16.24 -8.11 -13.28
CA ASN A 255 -16.62 -9.51 -13.59
C ASN A 255 -15.75 -10.55 -12.87
N ALA A 256 -14.84 -10.11 -12.00
CA ALA A 256 -13.94 -10.93 -11.18
C ALA A 256 -13.03 -11.88 -12.01
N SER A 257 -12.62 -11.46 -13.22
CA SER A 257 -11.68 -12.23 -14.02
C SER A 257 -10.24 -11.76 -13.83
N THR A 258 -9.30 -12.72 -13.74
CA THR A 258 -7.86 -12.46 -13.65
C THR A 258 -7.15 -13.17 -14.79
N TRP A 259 -6.25 -12.47 -15.50
CA TRP A 259 -5.52 -13.03 -16.64
C TRP A 259 -4.15 -12.39 -16.84
N GLN A 260 -3.24 -13.11 -17.48
CA GLN A 260 -1.99 -12.55 -17.96
C GLN A 260 -2.27 -11.71 -19.22
N VAL A 261 -1.91 -10.44 -19.16
CA VAL A 261 -2.13 -9.49 -20.27
C VAL A 261 -1.13 -9.74 -21.40
N ALA A 262 0.13 -9.95 -21.03
CA ALA A 262 1.21 -10.18 -21.97
C ALA A 262 2.30 -11.06 -21.35
N ASP A 263 2.81 -12.02 -22.15
CA ASP A 263 4.10 -12.69 -21.95
C ASP A 263 5.15 -11.87 -22.74
N ILE A 264 5.66 -10.80 -22.10
CA ILE A 264 6.58 -9.83 -22.70
C ILE A 264 7.93 -10.50 -22.97
N ARG A 265 8.33 -11.37 -22.05
CA ARG A 265 9.59 -12.09 -22.15
C ARG A 265 9.37 -13.59 -22.13
N SER A 266 9.09 -14.18 -23.28
CA SER A 266 8.84 -15.62 -23.38
C SER A 266 10.04 -16.45 -22.87
N SER A 267 9.74 -17.41 -22.02
CA SER A 267 10.68 -18.22 -21.22
C SER A 267 11.46 -19.25 -22.04
N SER A 268 12.23 -18.83 -23.05
CA SER A 268 13.14 -19.77 -23.73
C SER A 268 14.53 -19.89 -23.08
N MET A 269 14.77 -19.18 -21.95
CA MET A 269 16.06 -19.23 -21.25
C MET A 269 15.88 -19.58 -19.77
N SER A 270 16.32 -20.78 -19.39
CA SER A 270 16.38 -21.25 -18.00
C SER A 270 17.12 -20.25 -17.10
N GLY A 271 16.43 -19.75 -16.08
CA GLY A 271 17.01 -18.94 -15.00
C GLY A 271 16.76 -17.42 -15.07
N ILE A 272 15.79 -16.93 -15.84
CA ILE A 272 15.48 -15.52 -15.94
C ILE A 272 14.03 -15.23 -15.52
N ASN A 273 13.86 -14.28 -14.58
CA ASN A 273 12.65 -14.01 -13.83
C ASN A 273 11.58 -13.18 -14.58
N GLY A 274 11.34 -13.38 -15.89
CA GLY A 274 10.32 -12.65 -16.62
C GLY A 274 10.74 -11.24 -17.07
N ALA A 275 9.76 -10.42 -17.43
CA ALA A 275 9.96 -9.06 -17.93
C ALA A 275 10.03 -7.99 -16.83
N ASN A 276 9.56 -8.29 -15.60
CA ASN A 276 9.48 -7.36 -14.46
C ASN A 276 8.88 -5.99 -14.87
N PRO A 277 7.65 -5.94 -15.38
CA PRO A 277 7.05 -4.68 -15.83
C PRO A 277 6.90 -3.69 -14.67
N GLY A 278 7.18 -2.41 -14.95
CA GLY A 278 7.02 -1.33 -14.00
C GLY A 278 8.10 -1.21 -12.91
N GLN A 279 9.21 -1.94 -13.04
CA GLN A 279 10.27 -1.95 -12.01
C GLN A 279 10.85 -0.55 -11.73
N ASN A 280 10.96 0.30 -12.75
CA ASN A 280 11.51 1.64 -12.60
C ASN A 280 10.48 2.74 -12.88
N MET A 281 9.47 2.47 -13.72
CA MET A 281 8.44 3.44 -14.04
C MET A 281 7.12 2.80 -14.44
N VAL A 282 6.04 3.40 -13.99
CA VAL A 282 4.67 3.15 -14.43
C VAL A 282 3.90 4.47 -14.43
N ILE A 283 3.16 4.76 -15.50
CA ILE A 283 2.34 5.96 -15.61
C ILE A 283 1.18 5.75 -16.58
N LEU A 284 0.02 6.26 -16.22
CA LEU A 284 -1.16 6.33 -17.09
C LEU A 284 -1.20 7.70 -17.77
N VAL A 285 -1.26 7.71 -19.11
CA VAL A 285 -1.45 8.94 -19.91
C VAL A 285 -2.63 8.76 -20.83
N GLY A 286 -3.72 9.46 -20.56
CA GLY A 286 -5.03 9.15 -21.16
C GLY A 286 -5.44 7.73 -20.82
N ASP A 287 -5.74 6.92 -21.82
CA ASP A 287 -6.12 5.50 -21.67
C ASP A 287 -4.94 4.54 -21.93
N THR A 288 -3.72 5.04 -22.01
CA THR A 288 -2.55 4.22 -22.29
C THR A 288 -1.65 4.12 -21.09
N LEU A 289 -1.38 2.89 -20.67
CA LEU A 289 -0.44 2.56 -19.59
C LEU A 289 0.97 2.45 -20.18
N TYR A 290 1.89 3.26 -19.69
CA TYR A 290 3.32 3.20 -20.03
C TYR A 290 4.11 2.66 -18.84
N PHE A 291 5.03 1.74 -19.12
CA PHE A 291 5.87 1.11 -18.12
C PHE A 291 7.19 0.64 -18.72
N ASP A 292 8.19 0.40 -17.91
CA ASP A 292 9.42 -0.25 -18.34
C ASP A 292 9.29 -1.78 -18.22
N ALA A 293 9.97 -2.51 -19.11
CA ALA A 293 10.06 -3.96 -19.02
C ALA A 293 11.36 -4.50 -19.60
N LEU A 294 11.84 -5.62 -19.04
CA LEU A 294 13.12 -6.25 -19.38
C LEU A 294 12.96 -7.22 -20.56
N LEU A 295 13.71 -6.99 -21.62
CA LEU A 295 13.95 -7.95 -22.72
C LEU A 295 15.34 -8.55 -22.65
N SER A 296 15.65 -9.45 -23.58
CA SER A 296 17.02 -9.95 -23.78
C SER A 296 18.02 -8.85 -24.19
N SER A 297 17.53 -7.76 -24.79
CA SER A 297 18.30 -6.58 -25.22
C SER A 297 18.50 -5.53 -24.12
N GLY A 298 17.79 -5.63 -22.99
CA GLY A 298 17.80 -4.64 -21.91
C GLY A 298 16.39 -4.22 -21.50
N ILE A 299 16.33 -3.18 -20.65
CA ILE A 299 15.07 -2.58 -20.20
C ILE A 299 14.65 -1.54 -21.23
N GLU A 300 13.40 -1.62 -21.70
CA GLU A 300 12.82 -0.73 -22.70
C GLU A 300 11.49 -0.16 -22.22
N LEU A 301 11.03 0.92 -22.85
CA LEU A 301 9.71 1.52 -22.61
C LEU A 301 8.63 0.74 -23.38
N TRP A 302 7.59 0.35 -22.65
CA TRP A 302 6.43 -0.36 -23.17
C TRP A 302 5.15 0.45 -22.99
N ALA A 303 4.17 0.13 -23.79
CA ALA A 303 2.84 0.69 -23.67
C ALA A 303 1.78 -0.41 -23.80
N HIS A 304 0.76 -0.33 -22.96
CA HIS A 304 -0.44 -1.15 -23.04
C HIS A 304 -1.66 -0.23 -23.14
N GLN A 305 -2.49 -0.43 -24.15
CA GLN A 305 -3.78 0.24 -24.27
C GLN A 305 -4.87 -0.78 -23.97
N PRO A 306 -5.61 -0.63 -22.84
CA PRO A 306 -6.77 -1.45 -22.57
C PRO A 306 -7.76 -1.36 -23.73
N GLY A 307 -8.26 -2.50 -24.21
CA GLY A 307 -9.29 -2.52 -25.24
C GLY A 307 -10.58 -1.88 -24.71
N GLU A 308 -11.27 -1.08 -25.52
CA GLU A 308 -12.62 -0.65 -25.19
C GLU A 308 -13.48 -1.89 -24.93
N ILE A 309 -13.99 -2.06 -23.70
CA ILE A 309 -15.06 -3.02 -23.45
C ILE A 309 -16.31 -2.42 -24.09
N THR A 310 -16.53 -2.72 -25.35
CA THR A 310 -17.81 -2.43 -25.99
C THR A 310 -18.85 -3.25 -25.23
N SER A 311 -19.63 -2.60 -24.38
CA SER A 311 -20.80 -3.18 -23.73
C SER A 311 -21.64 -3.82 -24.84
N LEU A 312 -21.73 -5.14 -24.84
CA LEU A 312 -22.70 -5.87 -25.64
C LEU A 312 -24.08 -5.45 -25.12
N SER A 313 -24.67 -4.43 -25.75
CA SER A 313 -26.09 -4.15 -25.62
C SER A 313 -26.84 -5.42 -25.97
N SER A 314 -27.56 -6.00 -25.00
CA SER A 314 -28.48 -7.09 -25.20
C SER A 314 -29.58 -6.65 -26.19
N GLY A 315 -29.31 -6.80 -27.48
CA GLY A 315 -30.29 -6.74 -28.53
C GLY A 315 -31.04 -8.08 -28.55
N SER A 316 -32.28 -8.10 -28.07
CA SER A 316 -33.18 -9.21 -28.30
C SER A 316 -33.47 -9.32 -29.80
N GLY A 317 -32.82 -10.28 -30.48
CA GLY A 317 -33.04 -10.65 -31.85
C GLY A 317 -33.14 -12.15 -31.99
N ASN A 318 -34.34 -12.65 -32.14
CA ASN A 318 -34.65 -14.01 -32.55
C ASN A 318 -34.04 -14.33 -33.93
N GLY A 319 -33.20 -15.39 -34.05
CA GLY A 319 -32.71 -15.83 -35.36
C GLY A 319 -31.72 -17.00 -35.26
N SER A 320 -32.16 -18.11 -35.76
CA SER A 320 -31.55 -19.43 -35.85
C SER A 320 -30.17 -19.50 -36.50
N GLY A 321 -29.27 -20.29 -35.90
CA GLY A 321 -28.36 -21.23 -36.58
C GLY A 321 -27.09 -20.65 -37.21
N GLY A 322 -25.94 -21.10 -36.71
CA GLY A 322 -24.71 -21.12 -37.48
C GLY A 322 -23.43 -20.71 -36.77
N GLY A 323 -22.59 -21.69 -36.46
CA GLY A 323 -21.14 -21.56 -36.50
C GLY A 323 -20.44 -20.74 -35.42
N MET A 324 -19.85 -21.42 -34.45
CA MET A 324 -18.77 -20.87 -33.62
C MET A 324 -17.61 -20.46 -34.50
N THR A 325 -17.31 -19.16 -34.53
CA THR A 325 -16.00 -18.67 -34.97
C THR A 325 -15.23 -18.23 -33.74
N ASN A 326 -14.13 -18.92 -33.46
CA ASN A 326 -13.10 -18.49 -32.51
C ASN A 326 -12.64 -17.07 -32.88
N VAL A 327 -12.92 -16.11 -32.04
CA VAL A 327 -12.26 -14.79 -32.09
C VAL A 327 -11.02 -14.88 -31.20
N THR A 328 -9.92 -15.27 -31.82
CA THR A 328 -8.58 -15.03 -31.25
C THR A 328 -8.25 -13.57 -31.49
N GLY A 329 -8.56 -12.72 -30.53
CA GLY A 329 -8.08 -11.34 -30.44
C GLY A 329 -6.78 -11.28 -29.67
N ALA A 330 -5.70 -11.83 -30.21
CA ALA A 330 -4.36 -11.49 -29.74
C ALA A 330 -4.01 -10.13 -30.36
N THR A 331 -4.15 -9.05 -29.57
CA THR A 331 -3.56 -7.76 -29.93
C THR A 331 -2.05 -7.85 -29.66
N SER A 332 -1.28 -7.97 -30.72
CA SER A 332 0.17 -7.98 -30.71
C SER A 332 0.71 -6.65 -30.16
N CYS A 333 1.53 -6.70 -29.11
CA CYS A 333 2.41 -5.60 -28.72
C CYS A 333 3.36 -5.31 -29.88
N VAL A 334 3.24 -4.12 -30.50
CA VAL A 334 4.16 -3.69 -31.55
C VAL A 334 5.27 -2.89 -30.89
N ALA A 335 6.47 -3.49 -30.81
CA ALA A 335 7.69 -2.74 -30.56
C ALA A 335 7.96 -1.86 -31.79
N THR A 336 7.98 -0.55 -31.63
CA THR A 336 8.48 0.36 -32.68
C THR A 336 9.99 0.46 -32.55
N PRO A 337 10.79 0.02 -33.53
CA PRO A 337 12.23 0.24 -33.49
C PRO A 337 12.54 1.71 -33.77
N SER A 338 13.45 2.26 -32.98
CA SER A 338 14.08 3.57 -33.16
C SER A 338 15.00 3.58 -34.38
#